data_c12233d328f2358e434ce19b709a8226
#
_entry.id   c12233d328f2358e434ce19b709a8226
#
_cell.length_a   1.000
_cell.length_b   1.000
_cell.length_c   1.000
_cell.angle_alpha   90.00
_cell.angle_beta   90.00
_cell.angle_gamma   90.00
#
_symmetry.space_group_name_H-M   'P 1'
#
loop_
_entity.id
_entity.type
_entity.pdbx_description
1 polymer ?
#
loop_
_entity_poly.entity_id
_entity_poly.type
_entity_poly.pdbx_seq_one_letter_code
_entity_poly.pdbx_strand_id
1 'polypeptide(L)'
;AYMPIDHADAFSECMFLLLGGTGVGFSVQQHHVEKLPEIRKPNMKRTRRFLISDSIEGWADAVKALIHSYFKGTSRLRFDFSDIRPKGARLVTSGGKAPGPQPLRECLVKVEGVLAEKSDGDKLEPIEVHDMICYIADAVLAGGIRRAALISLFSADDDEMISSKAGE
;
A
#
# COMPACT_ATOMS: atom_id res chain seq x y z
N ALA A 1 9.74 -12.28 6.52
CA ALA A 1 9.51 -12.62 5.12
C ALA A 1 10.26 -11.66 4.21
N TYR A 2 10.76 -12.16 3.10
CA TYR A 2 11.39 -11.35 2.05
C TYR A 2 10.48 -11.35 0.82
N MET A 3 10.25 -10.16 0.24
CA MET A 3 9.46 -10.07 -0.97
C MET A 3 10.02 -9.03 -1.95
N PRO A 4 10.29 -9.43 -3.19
CA PRO A 4 10.58 -8.47 -4.24
C PRO A 4 9.29 -7.78 -4.68
N ILE A 5 9.37 -6.48 -4.93
CA ILE A 5 8.23 -5.74 -5.45
C ILE A 5 8.32 -5.77 -6.98
N ASP A 6 7.86 -6.86 -7.54
CA ASP A 6 7.96 -7.17 -8.97
C ASP A 6 6.62 -7.51 -9.63
N HIS A 7 5.52 -7.43 -8.87
CA HIS A 7 4.17 -7.68 -9.36
C HIS A 7 3.17 -6.84 -8.57
N ALA A 8 2.01 -6.60 -9.16
CA ALA A 8 1.01 -5.70 -8.60
C ALA A 8 0.52 -6.12 -7.20
N ASP A 9 0.39 -7.41 -6.96
CA ASP A 9 -0.14 -7.93 -5.69
C ASP A 9 0.86 -7.83 -4.53
N ALA A 10 2.13 -7.51 -4.80
CA ALA A 10 3.13 -7.40 -3.75
C ALA A 10 2.77 -6.32 -2.72
N PHE A 11 2.12 -5.24 -3.14
CA PHE A 11 1.70 -4.16 -2.24
C PHE A 11 0.67 -4.65 -1.21
N SER A 12 -0.36 -5.36 -1.66
CA SER A 12 -1.39 -5.89 -0.76
C SER A 12 -0.86 -7.02 0.12
N GLU A 13 0.01 -7.86 -0.41
CA GLU A 13 0.67 -8.91 0.36
C GLU A 13 1.52 -8.32 1.49
N CYS A 14 2.23 -7.23 1.21
CA CYS A 14 3.01 -6.53 2.22
C CYS A 14 2.13 -6.05 3.37
N MET A 15 1.01 -5.40 3.05
CA MET A 15 0.07 -4.96 4.08
C MET A 15 -0.49 -6.14 4.88
N PHE A 16 -0.89 -7.20 4.20
CA PHE A 16 -1.44 -8.40 4.85
C PHE A 16 -0.44 -9.00 5.85
N LEU A 17 0.82 -9.16 5.44
CA LEU A 17 1.86 -9.71 6.29
C LEU A 17 2.16 -8.82 7.50
N LEU A 18 2.27 -7.50 7.27
CA LEU A 18 2.52 -6.55 8.35
C LEU A 18 1.36 -6.51 9.35
N LEU A 19 0.12 -6.51 8.89
CA LEU A 19 -1.06 -6.55 9.75
C LEU A 19 -1.12 -7.83 10.57
N GLY A 20 -0.60 -8.93 10.04
CA GLY A 20 -0.47 -10.20 10.75
C GLY A 20 0.71 -10.24 11.73
N GLY A 21 1.49 -9.17 11.85
CA GLY A 21 2.63 -9.11 12.75
C GLY A 21 3.90 -9.72 12.20
N THR A 22 3.95 -10.07 10.92
CA THR A 22 5.14 -10.64 10.28
C THR A 22 6.11 -9.53 9.89
N GLY A 23 7.39 -9.69 10.21
CA GLY A 23 8.44 -8.80 9.72
C GLY A 23 8.62 -8.98 8.21
N VAL A 24 8.72 -7.88 7.46
CA VAL A 24 8.84 -7.91 6.01
C VAL A 24 10.10 -7.17 5.57
N GLY A 25 10.99 -7.90 4.87
CA GLY A 25 12.03 -7.29 4.06
C GLY A 25 11.53 -7.21 2.62
N PHE A 26 11.59 -6.05 2.02
CA PHE A 26 11.14 -5.90 0.64
C PHE A 26 12.25 -5.32 -0.24
N SER A 27 12.22 -5.67 -1.52
CA SER A 27 13.20 -5.18 -2.49
C SER A 27 12.55 -4.28 -3.52
N VAL A 28 13.10 -3.07 -3.65
CA VAL A 28 12.78 -2.13 -4.72
C VAL A 28 13.98 -1.97 -5.67
N GLN A 29 14.80 -3.01 -5.77
CA GLN A 29 15.91 -3.02 -6.74
C GLN A 29 15.35 -2.87 -8.15
N GLN A 30 16.11 -2.19 -9.01
CA GLN A 30 15.66 -1.82 -10.36
C GLN A 30 15.12 -3.03 -11.13
N HIS A 31 15.81 -4.17 -11.07
CA HIS A 31 15.39 -5.36 -11.82
C HIS A 31 14.07 -5.96 -11.34
N HIS A 32 13.64 -5.69 -10.11
CA HIS A 32 12.33 -6.10 -9.61
C HIS A 32 11.25 -5.10 -10.04
N VAL A 33 11.50 -3.82 -9.81
CA VAL A 33 10.53 -2.75 -10.10
C VAL A 33 10.20 -2.69 -11.59
N GLU A 34 11.18 -2.95 -12.46
CA GLU A 34 10.97 -2.99 -13.92
C GLU A 34 9.93 -4.00 -14.36
N LYS A 35 9.67 -5.04 -13.56
CA LYS A 35 8.67 -6.06 -13.88
C LYS A 35 7.24 -5.62 -13.59
N LEU A 36 7.06 -4.52 -12.86
CA LEU A 36 5.73 -3.97 -12.65
C LEU A 36 5.13 -3.51 -13.99
N PRO A 37 3.81 -3.67 -14.16
CA PRO A 37 3.18 -3.21 -15.41
C PRO A 37 3.22 -1.70 -15.55
N GLU A 38 2.98 -1.22 -16.77
CA GLU A 38 2.81 0.19 -17.04
C GLU A 38 1.53 0.72 -16.38
N ILE A 39 1.55 2.00 -16.03
CA ILE A 39 0.36 2.67 -15.49
C ILE A 39 -0.69 2.77 -16.58
N ARG A 40 -1.92 2.41 -16.21
CA ARG A 40 -3.13 2.62 -16.99
C ARG A 40 -4.16 3.25 -16.07
N LYS A 41 -4.30 4.55 -16.17
CA LYS A 41 -5.17 5.29 -15.26
C LYS A 41 -6.62 4.81 -15.35
N PRO A 42 -7.34 4.77 -14.20
CA PRO A 42 -8.73 4.34 -14.23
C PRO A 42 -9.61 5.32 -15.03
N ASN A 43 -10.71 4.81 -15.54
CA ASN A 43 -11.70 5.61 -16.26
C ASN A 43 -12.46 6.47 -15.25
N MET A 44 -12.18 7.78 -15.25
CA MET A 44 -12.78 8.73 -14.29
C MET A 44 -14.27 8.96 -14.52
N LYS A 45 -14.81 8.51 -15.66
CA LYS A 45 -16.25 8.59 -15.95
C LYS A 45 -17.05 7.45 -15.34
N ARG A 46 -16.38 6.40 -14.89
CA ARG A 46 -16.99 5.25 -14.23
C ARG A 46 -16.51 5.18 -12.81
N THR A 47 -17.42 5.19 -11.86
CA THR A 47 -17.11 5.06 -10.45
C THR A 47 -17.75 3.79 -9.91
N ARG A 48 -16.95 2.97 -9.22
CA ARG A 48 -17.43 1.76 -8.55
C ARG A 48 -17.21 1.92 -7.06
N ARG A 49 -18.26 1.66 -6.28
CA ARG A 49 -18.15 1.61 -4.82
C ARG A 49 -17.42 0.35 -4.40
N PHE A 50 -16.46 0.48 -3.51
CA PHE A 50 -15.74 -0.65 -2.93
C PHE A 50 -15.94 -0.63 -1.41
N LEU A 51 -16.73 -1.59 -0.90
CA LEU A 51 -16.97 -1.73 0.52
C LEU A 51 -15.79 -2.47 1.17
N ILE A 52 -15.16 -1.84 2.17
CA ILE A 52 -13.99 -2.41 2.83
C ILE A 52 -14.47 -3.16 4.08
N SER A 53 -14.19 -4.46 4.16
CA SER A 53 -14.52 -5.22 5.36
C SER A 53 -13.54 -4.90 6.50
N ASP A 54 -14.03 -4.96 7.73
CA ASP A 54 -13.23 -4.67 8.94
C ASP A 54 -12.39 -5.88 9.33
N SER A 55 -11.38 -6.16 8.54
CA SER A 55 -10.50 -7.32 8.71
C SER A 55 -9.14 -7.04 8.07
N ILE A 56 -8.14 -7.85 8.42
CA ILE A 56 -6.81 -7.81 7.78
C ILE A 56 -6.96 -7.97 6.27
N GLU A 57 -7.74 -8.96 5.84
CA GLU A 57 -8.03 -9.23 4.43
C GLU A 57 -8.70 -8.03 3.76
N GLY A 58 -9.64 -7.40 4.46
CA GLY A 58 -10.38 -6.24 3.91
C GLY A 58 -9.47 -5.05 3.64
N TRP A 59 -8.56 -4.76 4.54
CA TRP A 59 -7.59 -3.67 4.37
C TRP A 59 -6.64 -3.98 3.21
N ALA A 60 -6.12 -5.20 3.14
CA ALA A 60 -5.25 -5.62 2.04
C ALA A 60 -5.99 -5.60 0.71
N ASP A 61 -7.25 -6.04 0.68
CA ASP A 61 -8.06 -6.02 -0.55
C ASP A 61 -8.32 -4.60 -1.04
N ALA A 62 -8.46 -3.63 -0.15
CA ALA A 62 -8.63 -2.22 -0.53
C ALA A 62 -7.39 -1.70 -1.27
N VAL A 63 -6.20 -1.99 -0.74
CA VAL A 63 -4.94 -1.64 -1.40
C VAL A 63 -4.82 -2.36 -2.74
N LYS A 64 -5.12 -3.64 -2.78
CA LYS A 64 -5.09 -4.43 -4.01
C LYS A 64 -6.00 -3.84 -5.09
N ALA A 65 -7.23 -3.49 -4.72
CA ALA A 65 -8.19 -2.91 -5.66
C ALA A 65 -7.70 -1.59 -6.21
N LEU A 66 -7.14 -0.72 -5.38
CA LEU A 66 -6.57 0.56 -5.80
C LEU A 66 -5.42 0.36 -6.79
N ILE A 67 -4.46 -0.49 -6.45
CA ILE A 67 -3.31 -0.78 -7.30
C ILE A 67 -3.77 -1.32 -8.66
N HIS A 68 -4.70 -2.29 -8.65
CA HIS A 68 -5.20 -2.89 -9.89
C HIS A 68 -5.94 -1.87 -10.76
N SER A 69 -6.67 -0.91 -10.16
CA SER A 69 -7.37 0.10 -10.95
C SER A 69 -6.41 0.98 -11.76
N TYR A 70 -5.19 1.19 -11.26
CA TYR A 70 -4.17 1.99 -11.93
C TYR A 70 -3.24 1.18 -12.85
N PHE A 71 -3.25 -0.14 -12.75
CA PHE A 71 -2.48 -0.99 -13.67
C PHE A 71 -3.34 -1.58 -14.78
N LYS A 72 -4.66 -1.70 -14.57
CA LYS A 72 -5.58 -2.29 -15.55
C LYS A 72 -6.50 -1.27 -16.21
N GLY A 73 -6.53 -0.03 -15.73
CA GLY A 73 -7.37 1.01 -16.30
C GLY A 73 -8.87 0.72 -16.12
N THR A 74 -9.25 0.18 -14.97
CA THR A 74 -10.64 -0.15 -14.65
C THR A 74 -11.39 1.10 -14.15
N SER A 75 -12.55 0.92 -13.51
CA SER A 75 -13.33 2.03 -12.98
C SER A 75 -12.60 2.72 -11.82
N ARG A 76 -12.81 4.04 -11.68
CA ARG A 76 -12.41 4.76 -10.49
C ARG A 76 -13.08 4.14 -9.27
N LEU A 77 -12.35 3.97 -8.18
CA LEU A 77 -12.89 3.38 -6.96
C LEU A 77 -13.28 4.48 -5.96
N ARG A 78 -14.46 4.30 -5.38
CA ARG A 78 -14.89 5.08 -4.23
C ARG A 78 -14.94 4.13 -3.04
N PHE A 79 -14.01 4.28 -2.12
CA PHE A 79 -13.91 3.41 -0.96
C PHE A 79 -14.97 3.76 0.08
N ASP A 80 -15.64 2.73 0.59
CA ASP A 80 -16.65 2.85 1.63
C ASP A 80 -16.10 2.24 2.93
N PHE A 81 -15.92 3.08 3.93
CA PHE A 81 -15.31 2.71 5.21
C PHE A 81 -16.35 2.43 6.30
N SER A 82 -17.63 2.40 5.94
CA SER A 82 -18.72 2.34 6.92
C SER A 82 -18.73 1.06 7.77
N ASP A 83 -18.19 -0.05 7.26
CA ASP A 83 -18.11 -1.30 8.00
C ASP A 83 -16.91 -1.38 8.94
N ILE A 84 -15.97 -0.45 8.86
CA ILE A 84 -14.80 -0.44 9.72
C ILE A 84 -15.20 0.17 11.07
N ARG A 85 -14.86 -0.54 12.16
CA ARG A 85 -15.15 -0.07 13.52
C ARG A 85 -14.54 1.31 13.77
N PRO A 86 -15.27 2.19 14.48
CA PRO A 86 -14.74 3.52 14.79
C PRO A 86 -13.53 3.42 15.72
N LYS A 87 -12.71 4.46 15.71
CA LYS A 87 -11.56 4.57 16.60
C LYS A 87 -11.97 4.41 18.05
N GLY A 88 -11.25 3.56 18.77
CA GLY A 88 -11.49 3.31 20.17
C GLY A 88 -12.46 2.17 20.48
N ALA A 89 -13.12 1.60 19.46
CA ALA A 89 -13.97 0.42 19.67
C ALA A 89 -13.14 -0.77 20.16
N ARG A 90 -13.71 -1.53 21.09
CA ARG A 90 -13.01 -2.65 21.69
C ARG A 90 -12.88 -3.81 20.71
N LEU A 91 -11.68 -4.37 20.60
CA LEU A 91 -11.41 -5.55 19.77
C LEU A 91 -11.64 -6.81 20.63
N VAL A 92 -12.57 -7.67 20.19
CA VAL A 92 -12.95 -8.87 20.94
C VAL A 92 -11.82 -9.89 21.00
N THR A 93 -11.06 -10.03 19.91
CA THR A 93 -10.04 -11.09 19.78
C THR A 93 -8.65 -10.66 20.23
N SER A 94 -8.30 -9.39 20.16
CA SER A 94 -6.97 -8.90 20.48
C SER A 94 -6.89 -8.11 21.78
N GLY A 95 -8.02 -7.79 22.38
CA GLY A 95 -8.07 -7.06 23.65
C GLY A 95 -7.67 -5.59 23.57
N GLY A 96 -7.34 -5.08 22.38
CA GLY A 96 -6.97 -3.69 22.17
C GLY A 96 -8.15 -2.85 21.72
N LYS A 97 -7.85 -1.62 21.33
CA LYS A 97 -8.82 -0.69 20.74
C LYS A 97 -8.63 -0.58 19.22
N ALA A 98 -9.73 -0.46 18.51
CA ALA A 98 -9.69 -0.32 17.05
C ALA A 98 -9.04 1.02 16.64
N PRO A 99 -8.23 1.04 15.57
CA PRO A 99 -7.61 2.27 15.06
C PRO A 99 -8.60 3.17 14.32
N GLY A 100 -9.76 2.65 13.94
CA GLY A 100 -10.71 3.32 13.07
C GLY A 100 -10.28 3.30 11.60
N PRO A 101 -11.06 3.93 10.72
CA PRO A 101 -10.79 3.90 9.29
C PRO A 101 -9.70 4.89 8.84
N GLN A 102 -9.33 5.87 9.66
CA GLN A 102 -8.47 6.96 9.25
C GLN A 102 -7.08 6.51 8.77
N PRO A 103 -6.38 5.59 9.46
CA PRO A 103 -5.07 5.14 8.96
C PRO A 103 -5.14 4.54 7.55
N LEU A 104 -6.14 3.73 7.26
CA LEU A 104 -6.32 3.16 5.93
C LEU A 104 -6.71 4.22 4.92
N ARG A 105 -7.61 5.13 5.29
CA ARG A 105 -8.02 6.25 4.42
C ARG A 105 -6.83 7.08 3.98
N GLU A 106 -5.97 7.46 4.92
CA GLU A 106 -4.75 8.22 4.61
C GLU A 106 -3.79 7.44 3.72
N CYS A 107 -3.64 6.15 3.99
CA CYS A 107 -2.82 5.26 3.17
C CYS A 107 -3.30 5.25 1.71
N LEU A 108 -4.59 5.01 1.51
CA LEU A 108 -5.17 4.94 0.17
C LEU A 108 -5.02 6.27 -0.57
N VAL A 109 -5.24 7.39 0.12
CA VAL A 109 -5.06 8.73 -0.48
C VAL A 109 -3.61 8.95 -0.92
N LYS A 110 -2.65 8.63 -0.06
CA LYS A 110 -1.23 8.85 -0.36
C LYS A 110 -0.72 7.92 -1.46
N VAL A 111 -1.12 6.66 -1.44
CA VAL A 111 -0.75 5.70 -2.49
C VAL A 111 -1.37 6.13 -3.82
N GLU A 112 -2.64 6.50 -3.83
CA GLU A 112 -3.28 7.00 -5.04
C GLU A 112 -2.59 8.27 -5.55
N GLY A 113 -2.13 9.15 -4.66
CA GLY A 113 -1.40 10.36 -5.04
C GLY A 113 -0.15 10.06 -5.86
N VAL A 114 0.61 9.04 -5.47
CA VAL A 114 1.78 8.60 -6.25
C VAL A 114 1.36 8.10 -7.63
N LEU A 115 0.34 7.25 -7.68
CA LEU A 115 -0.14 6.67 -8.94
C LEU A 115 -0.75 7.72 -9.86
N ALA A 116 -1.52 8.66 -9.31
CA ALA A 116 -2.23 9.68 -10.08
C ALA A 116 -1.31 10.69 -10.75
N GLU A 117 -0.09 10.88 -10.24
CA GLU A 117 0.90 11.76 -10.86
C GLU A 117 1.52 11.16 -12.11
N LYS A 118 1.43 9.85 -12.29
CA LYS A 118 1.95 9.17 -13.48
C LYS A 118 0.99 9.34 -14.65
N SER A 119 1.51 9.23 -15.84
CA SER A 119 0.72 9.24 -17.07
C SER A 119 0.54 7.82 -17.59
N ASP A 120 -0.48 7.60 -18.43
CA ASP A 120 -0.67 6.30 -19.09
C ASP A 120 0.60 5.89 -19.84
N GLY A 121 1.02 4.65 -19.64
CA GLY A 121 2.25 4.11 -20.24
C GLY A 121 3.50 4.30 -19.40
N ASP A 122 3.46 5.12 -18.36
CA ASP A 122 4.59 5.32 -17.47
C ASP A 122 4.86 4.08 -16.60
N LYS A 123 6.11 3.92 -16.21
CA LYS A 123 6.52 2.91 -15.23
C LYS A 123 6.78 3.56 -13.89
N LEU A 124 6.49 2.85 -12.80
CA LEU A 124 6.87 3.30 -11.47
C LEU A 124 8.39 3.21 -11.31
N GLU A 125 8.94 4.21 -10.61
CA GLU A 125 10.36 4.24 -10.26
C GLU A 125 10.59 3.61 -8.88
N PRO A 126 11.79 3.10 -8.59
CA PRO A 126 12.08 2.51 -7.28
C PRO A 126 11.71 3.39 -6.09
N ILE A 127 12.01 4.69 -6.15
CA ILE A 127 11.67 5.61 -5.05
C ILE A 127 10.16 5.73 -4.86
N GLU A 128 9.39 5.71 -5.94
CA GLU A 128 7.93 5.77 -5.86
C GLU A 128 7.36 4.50 -5.21
N VAL A 129 7.87 3.34 -5.60
CA VAL A 129 7.48 2.06 -5.01
C VAL A 129 7.84 2.02 -3.53
N HIS A 130 9.04 2.48 -3.17
CA HIS A 130 9.47 2.58 -1.78
C HIS A 130 8.52 3.43 -0.96
N ASP A 131 8.14 4.60 -1.48
CA ASP A 131 7.22 5.50 -0.78
C ASP A 131 5.86 4.85 -0.56
N MET A 132 5.33 4.16 -1.58
CA MET A 132 4.05 3.47 -1.47
C MET A 132 4.07 2.40 -0.38
N ILE A 133 5.15 1.61 -0.31
CA ILE A 133 5.32 0.59 0.74
C ILE A 133 5.42 1.25 2.12
N CYS A 134 6.11 2.38 2.22
CA CYS A 134 6.21 3.13 3.48
C CYS A 134 4.84 3.65 3.95
N TYR A 135 3.99 4.12 3.03
CA TYR A 135 2.64 4.54 3.38
C TYR A 135 1.79 3.38 3.91
N ILE A 136 1.97 2.20 3.33
CA ILE A 136 1.30 0.98 3.80
C ILE A 136 1.77 0.64 5.23
N ALA A 137 3.08 0.68 5.47
CA ALA A 137 3.64 0.41 6.79
C ALA A 137 3.16 1.42 7.83
N ASP A 138 3.07 2.70 7.47
CA ASP A 138 2.57 3.76 8.36
C ASP A 138 1.14 3.48 8.79
N ALA A 139 0.30 2.99 7.89
CA ALA A 139 -1.09 2.64 8.22
C ALA A 139 -1.14 1.47 9.22
N VAL A 140 -0.27 0.49 9.05
CA VAL A 140 -0.19 -0.66 9.95
C VAL A 140 0.29 -0.23 11.35
N LEU A 141 1.33 0.61 11.41
CA LEU A 141 1.84 1.13 12.68
C LEU A 141 0.81 1.98 13.41
N ALA A 142 0.10 2.84 12.70
CA ALA A 142 -0.99 3.65 13.27
C ALA A 142 -2.13 2.76 13.76
N GLY A 143 -2.27 1.56 13.20
CA GLY A 143 -3.24 0.55 13.67
C GLY A 143 -2.83 -0.17 14.94
N GLY A 144 -1.67 0.16 15.54
CA GLY A 144 -1.23 -0.43 16.80
C GLY A 144 -0.49 -1.75 16.69
N ILE A 145 -0.03 -2.11 15.49
CA ILE A 145 0.77 -3.33 15.29
C ILE A 145 2.23 -3.04 15.63
N ARG A 146 2.57 -3.25 16.90
CA ARG A 146 3.89 -2.88 17.45
C ARG A 146 5.05 -3.73 16.94
N ARG A 147 4.78 -4.91 16.38
CA ARG A 147 5.82 -5.84 15.91
C ARG A 147 6.07 -5.76 14.42
N ALA A 148 5.42 -4.83 13.73
CA ALA A 148 5.66 -4.63 12.30
C ALA A 148 7.10 -4.14 12.12
N ALA A 149 7.85 -4.82 11.27
CA ALA A 149 9.23 -4.47 10.93
C ALA A 149 9.36 -4.47 9.42
N LEU A 150 9.98 -3.42 8.90
CA LEU A 150 10.13 -3.23 7.46
C LEU A 150 11.58 -2.89 7.13
N ILE A 151 12.14 -3.63 6.17
CA ILE A 151 13.49 -3.40 5.66
C ILE A 151 13.43 -3.22 4.16
N SER A 152 14.01 -2.13 3.66
CA SER A 152 14.06 -1.81 2.23
C SER A 152 15.41 -2.14 1.63
N LEU A 153 15.40 -2.79 0.48
CA LEU A 153 16.58 -3.03 -0.34
C LEU A 153 16.44 -2.26 -1.66
N PHE A 154 17.52 -1.61 -2.08
CA PHE A 154 17.54 -0.84 -3.31
C PHE A 154 18.85 -1.05 -4.06
N SER A 155 18.89 -0.63 -5.34
CA SER A 155 20.09 -0.75 -6.17
C SER A 155 21.15 0.26 -5.74
N ALA A 156 22.42 -0.15 -5.77
CA ALA A 156 23.54 0.69 -5.32
C ALA A 156 23.72 1.96 -6.16
N ASP A 157 23.23 1.95 -7.40
CA ASP A 157 23.31 3.07 -8.34
C ASP A 157 22.05 3.95 -8.34
N ASP A 158 21.13 3.72 -7.42
CA ASP A 158 19.88 4.50 -7.34
C ASP A 158 20.11 5.73 -6.46
N ASP A 159 20.44 6.85 -7.09
CA ASP A 159 20.77 8.09 -6.39
C ASP A 159 19.59 8.64 -5.59
N GLU A 160 18.35 8.50 -6.07
CA GLU A 160 17.16 8.96 -5.35
C GLU A 160 16.98 8.22 -4.03
N MET A 161 17.15 6.89 -4.05
CA MET A 161 17.05 6.07 -2.84
C MET A 161 18.18 6.37 -1.86
N ILE A 162 19.41 6.55 -2.35
CA ILE A 162 20.55 6.91 -1.51
C ILE A 162 20.29 8.25 -0.83
N SER A 163 19.84 9.24 -1.58
CA SER A 163 19.52 10.57 -1.04
C SER A 163 18.40 10.53 0.00
N SER A 164 17.35 9.74 -0.22
CA SER A 164 16.25 9.62 0.73
C SER A 164 16.73 9.01 2.07
N LYS A 165 17.61 8.02 2.01
CA LYS A 165 18.20 7.42 3.23
C LYS A 165 19.14 8.36 3.96
N ALA A 166 19.92 9.15 3.23
CA ALA A 166 20.85 10.11 3.84
C ALA A 166 20.12 11.26 4.55
N GLY A 167 18.90 11.60 4.13
CA GLY A 167 18.08 12.64 4.73
C GLY A 167 17.36 12.22 6.01
N GLU A 168 17.45 10.96 6.36
CA GLU A 168 16.87 10.42 7.58
C GLU A 168 17.89 10.51 8.74
#